data_cec3c87d40b8d532a1d12b5d53534ae9
#
_entry.id   cec3c87d40b8d532a1d12b5d53534ae9
#
_cell.length_a   1.000
_cell.length_b   1.000
_cell.length_c   1.000
_cell.angle_alpha   90.00
_cell.angle_beta   90.00
_cell.angle_gamma   90.00
#
_symmetry.space_group_name_H-M   'P 1'
#
loop_
_entity.id
_entity.type
_entity.pdbx_description
1 polymer ?
#
loop_
_entity_poly.entity_id
_entity_poly.type
_entity_poly.pdbx_seq_one_letter_code
_entity_poly.pdbx_strand_id
1 'polypeptide(L)'
;MANLYTQSESNIRRTWIYLFFFALFVIGIGWVVSYFLETQAILWIAVVLAVLLNVVSYWYSDKIVLNMVKAQPIKKDDNPELYRLVENLSITAGLPMPKIYIMNEMQPNAFATGRDPEHGVVVVTQGLLDILDRVELEGV
;
A
#
# COMPACT_ATOMS: atom_id res chain seq x y z
N MET A 1 25.47 6.52 6.22
CA MET A 1 24.76 5.24 6.07
C MET A 1 23.27 5.51 6.12
N ALA A 2 22.52 5.09 5.10
CA ALA A 2 21.06 5.24 5.11
C ALA A 2 20.50 4.26 6.15
N ASN A 3 19.93 4.77 7.21
CA ASN A 3 19.31 3.97 8.27
C ASN A 3 17.84 3.76 7.87
N LEU A 4 17.24 2.62 8.19
CA LEU A 4 15.83 2.29 7.91
C LEU A 4 14.88 3.42 8.36
N TYR A 5 15.16 4.06 9.48
CA TYR A 5 14.39 5.18 10.01
C TYR A 5 14.45 6.43 9.11
N THR A 6 15.63 6.78 8.57
CA THR A 6 15.79 7.93 7.67
C THR A 6 15.09 7.73 6.34
N GLN A 7 15.01 6.49 5.87
CA GLN A 7 14.26 6.15 4.66
C GLN A 7 12.75 6.24 4.89
N SER A 8 12.25 5.76 6.02
CA SER A 8 10.84 5.87 6.41
C SER A 8 10.39 7.33 6.48
N GLU A 9 11.13 8.19 7.18
CA GLU A 9 10.83 9.63 7.25
C GLU A 9 10.86 10.31 5.87
N SER A 10 11.82 9.93 5.02
CA SER A 10 11.91 10.44 3.64
C SER A 10 10.69 10.03 2.81
N ASN A 11 10.23 8.78 2.96
CA ASN A 11 9.05 8.29 2.23
C ASN A 11 7.77 8.98 2.70
N ILE A 12 7.59 9.16 4.00
CA ILE A 12 6.44 9.91 4.55
C ILE A 12 6.42 11.35 3.99
N ARG A 13 7.56 12.05 4.02
CA ARG A 13 7.66 13.41 3.49
C ARG A 13 7.35 13.45 1.98
N ARG A 14 7.86 12.51 1.19
CA ARG A 14 7.58 12.42 -0.25
C ARG A 14 6.10 12.15 -0.51
N THR A 15 5.47 11.30 0.28
CA THR A 15 4.02 11.04 0.17
C THR A 15 3.22 12.32 0.35
N TRP A 16 3.50 13.12 1.39
CA TRP A 16 2.82 14.40 1.60
C TRP A 16 3.07 15.40 0.47
N ILE A 17 4.27 15.45 -0.08
CA ILE A 17 4.60 16.28 -1.25
C ILE A 17 3.77 15.85 -2.47
N TYR A 18 3.69 14.55 -2.75
CA TYR A 18 2.91 14.04 -3.87
C TYR A 18 1.40 14.31 -3.71
N LEU A 19 0.86 14.10 -2.52
CA LEU A 19 -0.54 14.41 -2.22
C LEU A 19 -0.85 15.90 -2.41
N PHE A 20 0.06 16.78 -1.98
CA PHE A 20 -0.06 18.22 -2.15
C PHE A 20 -0.07 18.61 -3.65
N PHE A 21 0.90 18.14 -4.42
CA PHE A 21 0.96 18.45 -5.84
C PHE A 21 -0.19 17.82 -6.62
N PHE A 22 -0.65 16.64 -6.24
CA PHE A 22 -1.82 16.03 -6.83
C PHE A 22 -3.09 16.87 -6.58
N ALA A 23 -3.27 17.37 -5.36
CA ALA A 23 -4.38 18.27 -5.05
C ALA A 23 -4.31 19.56 -5.89
N LEU A 24 -3.14 20.20 -5.99
CA LEU A 24 -2.94 21.37 -6.84
C LEU A 24 -3.27 21.10 -8.30
N PHE A 25 -2.88 19.93 -8.80
CA PHE A 25 -3.15 19.54 -10.18
C PHE A 25 -4.65 19.37 -10.44
N VAL A 26 -5.39 18.68 -9.57
CA VAL A 26 -6.83 18.49 -9.70
C VAL A 26 -7.58 19.83 -9.60
N ILE A 27 -7.20 20.67 -8.63
CA ILE A 27 -7.80 22.00 -8.46
C ILE A 27 -7.47 22.91 -9.67
N GLY A 28 -6.24 22.83 -10.20
CA GLY A 28 -5.83 23.57 -11.38
C GLY A 28 -6.65 23.21 -12.62
N ILE A 29 -6.88 21.92 -12.85
CA ILE A 29 -7.79 21.47 -13.92
C ILE A 29 -9.21 22.00 -13.70
N GLY A 30 -9.73 21.87 -12.48
CA GLY A 30 -11.04 22.38 -12.11
C GLY A 30 -11.17 23.87 -12.32
N TRP A 31 -10.13 24.65 -12.03
CA TRP A 31 -10.08 26.09 -12.30
C TRP A 31 -10.14 26.40 -13.79
N VAL A 32 -9.32 25.72 -14.60
CA VAL A 32 -9.32 25.90 -16.06
C VAL A 32 -10.70 25.58 -16.65
N VAL A 33 -11.30 24.45 -16.27
CA VAL A 33 -12.64 24.06 -16.75
C VAL A 33 -13.71 25.04 -16.28
N SER A 34 -13.64 25.48 -15.04
CA SER A 34 -14.54 26.50 -14.48
C SER A 34 -14.48 27.82 -15.25
N TYR A 35 -13.27 28.22 -15.66
CA TYR A 35 -13.05 29.41 -16.44
C TYR A 35 -13.69 29.32 -17.84
N PHE A 36 -13.48 28.21 -18.56
CA PHE A 36 -14.03 28.02 -19.90
C PHE A 36 -15.57 27.85 -19.93
N LEU A 37 -16.13 27.25 -18.88
CA LEU A 37 -17.58 27.01 -18.79
C LEU A 37 -18.32 28.12 -18.01
N GLU A 38 -17.62 29.16 -17.58
CA GLU A 38 -18.15 30.30 -16.82
C GLU A 38 -18.98 29.86 -15.58
N THR A 39 -18.65 28.71 -15.00
CA THR A 39 -19.39 28.08 -13.90
C THR A 39 -18.51 27.86 -12.70
N GLN A 40 -18.60 28.73 -11.69
CA GLN A 40 -17.75 28.65 -10.48
C GLN A 40 -18.00 27.39 -9.63
N ALA A 41 -19.16 26.74 -9.74
CA ALA A 41 -19.48 25.51 -9.04
C ALA A 41 -18.49 24.37 -9.35
N ILE A 42 -17.95 24.35 -10.57
CA ILE A 42 -16.96 23.34 -11.01
C ILE A 42 -15.69 23.42 -10.18
N LEU A 43 -15.22 24.61 -9.85
CA LEU A 43 -14.05 24.80 -9.01
C LEU A 43 -14.28 24.20 -7.60
N TRP A 44 -15.42 24.46 -7.00
CA TRP A 44 -15.73 23.90 -5.68
C TRP A 44 -15.87 22.38 -5.71
N ILE A 45 -16.44 21.82 -6.76
CA ILE A 45 -16.49 20.37 -6.97
C ILE A 45 -15.07 19.79 -7.08
N ALA A 46 -14.18 20.45 -7.83
CA ALA A 46 -12.79 20.02 -7.99
C ALA A 46 -12.03 20.05 -6.65
N VAL A 47 -12.25 21.08 -5.82
CA VAL A 47 -11.65 21.15 -4.47
C VAL A 47 -12.11 19.98 -3.60
N VAL A 48 -13.43 19.75 -3.53
CA VAL A 48 -13.99 18.63 -2.76
C VAL A 48 -13.47 17.29 -3.27
N LEU A 49 -13.45 17.11 -4.58
CA LEU A 49 -12.93 15.88 -5.21
C LEU A 49 -11.45 15.67 -4.91
N ALA A 50 -10.62 16.72 -4.99
CA ALA A 50 -9.19 16.63 -4.66
C ALA A 50 -8.96 16.17 -3.21
N VAL A 51 -9.72 16.71 -2.26
CA VAL A 51 -9.64 16.30 -0.84
C VAL A 51 -10.10 14.85 -0.67
N LEU A 52 -11.22 14.46 -1.25
CA LEU A 52 -11.75 13.11 -1.16
C LEU A 52 -10.78 12.08 -1.74
N LEU A 53 -10.24 12.34 -2.93
CA LEU A 53 -9.28 11.45 -3.58
C LEU A 53 -8.00 11.29 -2.75
N ASN A 54 -7.48 12.36 -2.17
CA ASN A 54 -6.31 12.29 -1.29
C ASN A 54 -6.59 11.48 -0.03
N VAL A 55 -7.72 11.71 0.63
CA VAL A 55 -8.12 10.94 1.81
C VAL A 55 -8.28 9.47 1.46
N VAL A 56 -9.03 9.14 0.41
CA VAL A 56 -9.24 7.74 0.00
C VAL A 56 -7.92 7.09 -0.39
N SER A 57 -7.08 7.74 -1.17
CA SER A 57 -5.78 7.18 -1.59
C SER A 57 -4.87 6.90 -0.42
N TYR A 58 -4.82 7.76 0.59
CA TYR A 58 -3.95 7.58 1.75
C TYR A 58 -4.46 6.48 2.71
N TRP A 59 -5.75 6.51 3.06
CA TRP A 59 -6.30 5.60 4.07
C TRP A 59 -6.70 4.22 3.54
N TYR A 60 -6.93 4.08 2.23
CA TYR A 60 -7.44 2.85 1.63
C TYR A 60 -6.52 2.26 0.55
N SER A 61 -5.28 2.76 0.41
CA SER A 61 -4.33 2.29 -0.60
C SER A 61 -4.07 0.78 -0.51
N ASP A 62 -3.90 0.26 0.70
CA ASP A 62 -3.74 -1.17 0.96
C ASP A 62 -4.92 -2.00 0.45
N LYS A 63 -6.14 -1.59 0.79
CA LYS A 63 -7.36 -2.29 0.38
C LYS A 63 -7.59 -2.24 -1.13
N ILE A 64 -7.25 -1.09 -1.75
CA ILE A 64 -7.37 -0.93 -3.20
C ILE A 64 -6.42 -1.91 -3.90
N VAL A 65 -5.15 -1.97 -3.48
CA VAL A 65 -4.17 -2.88 -4.06
C VAL A 65 -4.58 -4.34 -3.85
N LEU A 66 -4.97 -4.73 -2.63
CA LEU A 66 -5.40 -6.10 -2.32
C LEU A 66 -6.59 -6.55 -3.18
N ASN A 67 -7.57 -5.65 -3.39
CA ASN A 67 -8.72 -5.95 -4.25
C ASN A 67 -8.32 -6.06 -5.73
N MET A 68 -7.41 -5.20 -6.21
CA MET A 68 -6.94 -5.25 -7.60
C MET A 68 -6.23 -6.57 -7.92
N VAL A 69 -5.40 -7.06 -6.99
CA VAL A 69 -4.67 -8.33 -7.15
C VAL A 69 -5.47 -9.54 -6.66
N LYS A 70 -6.69 -9.35 -6.18
CA LYS A 70 -7.57 -10.40 -5.65
C LYS A 70 -6.90 -11.24 -4.56
N ALA A 71 -6.04 -10.63 -3.75
CA ALA A 71 -5.36 -11.30 -2.66
C ALA A 71 -6.35 -11.68 -1.55
N GLN A 72 -6.18 -12.87 -0.99
CA GLN A 72 -7.05 -13.41 0.04
C GLN A 72 -6.31 -13.43 1.38
N PRO A 73 -6.91 -12.93 2.47
CA PRO A 73 -6.29 -12.97 3.79
C PRO A 73 -6.19 -14.41 4.27
N ILE A 74 -5.08 -14.75 4.89
CA ILE A 74 -4.89 -16.06 5.54
C ILE A 74 -4.78 -15.93 7.06
N LYS A 75 -5.24 -16.95 7.73
CA LYS A 75 -5.09 -17.15 9.17
C LYS A 75 -3.98 -18.18 9.44
N LYS A 76 -3.60 -18.28 10.70
CA LYS A 76 -2.57 -19.23 11.14
C LYS A 76 -2.89 -20.68 10.76
N ASP A 77 -4.17 -21.04 10.78
CA ASP A 77 -4.63 -22.41 10.47
C ASP A 77 -4.63 -22.72 8.96
N ASP A 78 -4.69 -21.69 8.11
CA ASP A 78 -4.71 -21.86 6.64
C ASP A 78 -3.32 -22.16 6.09
N ASN A 79 -2.27 -21.53 6.61
CA ASN A 79 -0.88 -21.81 6.28
C ASN A 79 0.02 -21.54 7.51
N PRO A 80 0.17 -22.54 8.41
CA PRO A 80 0.92 -22.36 9.65
C PRO A 80 2.42 -22.07 9.44
N GLU A 81 2.98 -22.57 8.35
CA GLU A 81 4.41 -22.41 8.05
C GLU A 81 4.72 -20.96 7.65
N LEU A 82 4.03 -20.44 6.67
CA LEU A 82 4.17 -19.03 6.25
C LEU A 82 3.87 -18.08 7.41
N TYR A 83 2.79 -18.36 8.17
CA TYR A 83 2.40 -17.52 9.29
C TYR A 83 3.51 -17.43 10.35
N ARG A 84 4.10 -18.59 10.76
CA ARG A 84 5.21 -18.63 11.73
C ARG A 84 6.47 -17.96 11.21
N LEU A 85 6.74 -18.07 9.91
CA LEU A 85 7.89 -17.43 9.28
C LEU A 85 7.78 -15.90 9.43
N VAL A 86 6.67 -15.33 9.01
CA VAL A 86 6.43 -13.88 9.10
C VAL A 86 6.37 -13.41 10.57
N GLU A 87 5.77 -14.21 11.47
CA GLU A 87 5.73 -13.95 12.92
C GLU A 87 7.14 -13.83 13.51
N ASN A 88 8.03 -14.80 13.20
CA ASN A 88 9.41 -14.81 13.68
C ASN A 88 10.21 -13.61 13.12
N LEU A 89 10.06 -13.30 11.84
CA LEU A 89 10.73 -12.15 11.23
C LEU A 89 10.25 -10.84 11.83
N SER A 90 8.96 -10.72 12.11
CA SER A 90 8.39 -9.53 12.75
C SER A 90 8.94 -9.32 14.16
N ILE A 91 9.02 -10.39 14.94
CA ILE A 91 9.61 -10.37 16.30
C ILE A 91 11.09 -9.96 16.23
N THR A 92 11.84 -10.55 15.30
CA THR A 92 13.28 -10.28 15.12
C THR A 92 13.52 -8.82 14.70
N ALA A 93 12.65 -8.27 13.86
CA ALA A 93 12.71 -6.89 13.41
C ALA A 93 12.17 -5.88 14.42
N GLY A 94 11.51 -6.34 15.49
CA GLY A 94 10.85 -5.47 16.46
C GLY A 94 9.67 -4.71 15.88
N LEU A 95 9.00 -5.29 14.89
CA LEU A 95 7.86 -4.71 14.19
C LEU A 95 6.55 -5.44 14.56
N PRO A 96 5.40 -4.77 14.49
CA PRO A 96 4.11 -5.43 14.64
C PRO A 96 3.90 -6.45 13.52
N MET A 97 3.18 -7.52 13.84
CA MET A 97 2.84 -8.58 12.88
C MET A 97 1.98 -8.02 11.73
N PRO A 98 2.43 -8.06 10.48
CA PRO A 98 1.64 -7.63 9.35
C PRO A 98 0.51 -8.63 9.05
N LYS A 99 -0.53 -8.16 8.36
CA LYS A 99 -1.54 -9.06 7.81
C LYS A 99 -0.95 -9.81 6.62
N ILE A 100 -1.20 -11.12 6.55
CA ILE A 100 -0.67 -11.96 5.48
C ILE A 100 -1.78 -12.29 4.50
N TYR A 101 -1.47 -12.15 3.21
CA TYR A 101 -2.37 -12.45 2.10
C TYR A 101 -1.68 -13.37 1.10
N ILE A 102 -2.47 -14.25 0.48
CA ILE A 102 -2.03 -15.08 -0.65
C ILE A 102 -2.78 -14.63 -1.91
N MET A 103 -2.03 -14.49 -2.98
CA MET A 103 -2.55 -14.23 -4.31
C MET A 103 -2.46 -15.51 -5.14
N ASN A 104 -3.58 -15.94 -5.72
CA ASN A 104 -3.62 -17.14 -6.56
C ASN A 104 -3.06 -16.83 -7.96
N GLU A 105 -1.74 -16.64 -8.02
CA GLU A 105 -0.98 -16.36 -9.23
C GLU A 105 0.22 -17.31 -9.27
N MET A 106 0.48 -17.90 -10.45
CA MET A 106 1.58 -18.87 -10.62
C MET A 106 2.93 -18.21 -10.85
N GLN A 107 2.97 -16.93 -11.22
CA GLN A 107 4.23 -16.19 -11.29
C GLN A 107 4.76 -15.91 -9.89
N PRO A 108 6.00 -16.34 -9.57
CA PRO A 108 6.56 -16.12 -8.25
C PRO A 108 6.78 -14.63 -7.98
N ASN A 109 6.12 -14.12 -6.95
CA ASN A 109 6.24 -12.73 -6.52
C ASN A 109 5.85 -12.58 -5.04
N ALA A 110 6.40 -11.55 -4.40
CA ALA A 110 5.97 -11.08 -3.09
C ALA A 110 6.06 -9.56 -3.04
N PHE A 111 5.19 -8.93 -2.28
CA PHE A 111 5.28 -7.50 -2.01
C PHE A 111 4.69 -7.16 -0.63
N ALA A 112 5.12 -6.04 -0.10
CA ALA A 112 4.54 -5.46 1.09
C ALA A 112 3.86 -4.13 0.75
N THR A 113 2.78 -3.83 1.44
CA THR A 113 2.08 -2.55 1.35
C THR A 113 1.59 -2.13 2.73
N GLY A 114 1.18 -0.89 2.88
CA GLY A 114 0.71 -0.32 4.14
C GLY A 114 1.19 1.11 4.32
N ARG A 115 0.42 1.92 5.01
CA ARG A 115 0.78 3.34 5.27
C ARG A 115 1.78 3.50 6.42
N ASP A 116 1.81 2.54 7.33
CA ASP A 116 2.68 2.49 8.51
C ASP A 116 2.89 1.04 8.95
N PRO A 117 3.85 0.75 9.86
CA PRO A 117 4.11 -0.61 10.32
C PRO A 117 2.92 -1.30 11.00
N GLU A 118 2.01 -0.53 11.64
CA GLU A 118 0.82 -1.08 12.30
C GLU A 118 -0.26 -1.52 11.30
N HIS A 119 -0.20 -0.97 10.09
CA HIS A 119 -1.10 -1.30 8.97
C HIS A 119 -0.36 -2.04 7.85
N GLY A 120 0.76 -2.67 8.19
CA GLY A 120 1.55 -3.47 7.26
C GLY A 120 0.78 -4.69 6.74
N VAL A 121 0.96 -4.97 5.46
CA VAL A 121 0.41 -6.12 4.76
C VAL A 121 1.51 -6.75 3.93
N VAL A 122 1.65 -8.06 4.02
CA VAL A 122 2.54 -8.87 3.17
C VAL A 122 1.68 -9.74 2.28
N VAL A 123 1.98 -9.73 1.00
CA VAL A 123 1.30 -10.53 -0.01
C VAL A 123 2.33 -11.42 -0.70
N VAL A 124 2.04 -12.71 -0.79
CA VAL A 124 2.84 -13.69 -1.52
C VAL A 124 1.99 -14.39 -2.57
N THR A 125 2.57 -14.77 -3.69
CA THR A 125 1.88 -15.56 -4.70
C THR A 125 1.96 -17.05 -4.37
N GLN A 126 0.97 -17.82 -4.81
CA GLN A 126 1.01 -19.27 -4.71
C GLN A 126 2.25 -19.85 -5.41
N GLY A 127 2.58 -19.33 -6.61
CA GLY A 127 3.75 -19.77 -7.35
C GLY A 127 5.08 -19.52 -6.63
N LEU A 128 5.18 -18.50 -5.77
CA LEU A 128 6.36 -18.30 -4.92
C LEU A 128 6.46 -19.38 -3.84
N LEU A 129 5.33 -19.70 -3.19
CA LEU A 129 5.26 -20.73 -2.15
C LEU A 129 5.53 -22.15 -2.70
N ASP A 130 5.21 -22.39 -3.98
CA ASP A 130 5.39 -23.69 -4.61
C ASP A 130 6.86 -23.95 -5.02
N ILE A 131 7.67 -22.91 -5.23
CA ILE A 131 9.04 -23.06 -5.74
C ILE A 131 10.12 -22.81 -4.68
N LEU A 132 9.85 -22.03 -3.63
CA LEU A 132 10.82 -21.69 -2.59
C LEU A 132 10.69 -22.63 -1.40
N ASP A 133 11.83 -23.10 -0.91
CA ASP A 133 11.88 -23.73 0.38
C ASP A 133 11.77 -22.72 1.53
N ARG A 134 11.72 -23.22 2.76
CA ARG A 134 11.55 -22.37 3.93
C ARG A 134 12.68 -21.35 4.11
N VAL A 135 13.91 -21.74 3.82
CA VAL A 135 15.10 -20.88 4.02
C VAL A 135 15.13 -19.80 2.94
N GLU A 136 14.81 -20.18 1.72
CA GLU A 136 14.69 -19.26 0.59
C GLU A 136 13.55 -18.26 0.78
N LEU A 137 12.40 -18.74 1.26
CA LEU A 137 11.24 -17.89 1.55
C LEU A 137 11.51 -16.88 2.70
N GLU A 138 12.34 -17.28 3.67
CA GLU A 138 12.79 -16.38 4.75
C GLU A 138 13.69 -15.25 4.23
N GLY A 139 14.42 -15.50 3.14
CA GLY A 139 15.30 -14.52 2.51
C GLY A 139 14.58 -13.51 1.61
N VAL A 140 13.33 -13.79 1.20
CA VAL A 140 12.51 -12.90 0.34
C VAL A 140 11.71 -11.91 1.16
#